data_7a8db037fa18a0ef3fcd56a664dc6c67
#
_entry.id   7a8db037fa18a0ef3fcd56a664dc6c67
#
_cell.length_a   1.000
_cell.length_b   1.000
_cell.length_c   1.000
_cell.angle_alpha   90.00
_cell.angle_beta   90.00
_cell.angle_gamma   90.00
#
_symmetry.space_group_name_H-M   'P 1'
#
loop_
_entity.id
_entity.type
_entity.pdbx_description
1 polymer ?
#
loop_
_entity_poly.entity_id
_entity_poly.type
_entity_poly.pdbx_seq_one_letter_code
_entity_poly.pdbx_strand_id
1 'polypeptide(L)'
;SSVTERAFLITIDTEGDAAWDRPRVTETRNARFLPRFQALCEKYGFKPTYLTNHEMALDPAMQELGRDIIRRDTGEIGMHLHAWNSPPLQPLTADDLTHQPFLIEYPTEVLRAKVQHMTGLLEQTFQTKMLSHRAGRWSFDSRYARTLVELGYAVDCSVTPTVSWAGTPGDPAQHGGTDYSAFPDGPYYMDLDDI
;
A
#
# COMPACT_ATOMS: atom_id res chain seq x y z
N SER A 1 8.99 -19.74 -30.06
CA SER A 1 9.39 -19.67 -28.63
C SER A 1 9.14 -18.26 -28.16
N SER A 2 8.08 -18.04 -27.37
CA SER A 2 7.86 -16.76 -26.70
C SER A 2 8.99 -16.59 -25.68
N VAL A 3 9.89 -15.67 -25.94
CA VAL A 3 10.83 -15.20 -24.92
C VAL A 3 9.97 -14.51 -23.86
N THR A 4 9.83 -15.13 -22.72
CA THR A 4 9.19 -14.49 -21.57
C THR A 4 10.11 -13.33 -21.18
N GLU A 5 9.68 -12.11 -21.44
CA GLU A 5 10.43 -10.92 -21.07
C GLU A 5 10.58 -10.90 -19.56
N ARG A 6 11.81 -10.90 -19.07
CA ARG A 6 12.08 -10.84 -17.63
C ARG A 6 12.12 -9.38 -17.22
N ALA A 7 11.31 -9.03 -16.22
CA ALA A 7 11.27 -7.70 -15.65
C ALA A 7 11.83 -7.72 -14.22
N PHE A 8 12.51 -6.64 -13.84
CA PHE A 8 12.91 -6.37 -12.47
C PHE A 8 12.17 -5.13 -11.98
N LEU A 9 11.39 -5.29 -10.92
CA LEU A 9 10.58 -4.22 -10.37
C LEU A 9 11.11 -3.84 -8.97
N ILE A 10 11.15 -2.55 -8.70
CA ILE A 10 11.47 -2.02 -7.37
C ILE A 10 10.19 -1.38 -6.83
N THR A 11 9.59 -2.01 -5.83
CA THR A 11 8.42 -1.49 -5.12
C THR A 11 8.76 -1.31 -3.65
N ILE A 12 8.39 -0.17 -3.07
CA ILE A 12 8.82 0.20 -1.72
C ILE A 12 7.59 0.59 -0.92
N ASP A 13 7.35 -0.13 0.19
CA ASP A 13 6.39 0.33 1.19
C ASP A 13 6.98 1.57 1.86
N THR A 14 6.41 2.71 1.51
CA THR A 14 6.88 4.02 1.93
C THR A 14 6.03 4.46 3.11
N GLU A 15 6.53 4.18 4.29
CA GLU A 15 5.83 4.32 5.56
C GLU A 15 6.74 4.91 6.64
N GLY A 16 6.15 5.35 7.76
CA GLY A 16 6.87 5.98 8.84
C GLY A 16 7.93 5.12 9.51
N ASP A 17 8.73 5.77 10.37
CA ASP A 17 9.84 5.14 11.08
C ASP A 17 9.35 4.00 11.97
N ALA A 18 10.05 2.87 11.93
CA ALA A 18 9.84 1.74 12.82
C ALA A 18 8.37 1.25 12.87
N ALA A 19 7.66 1.24 11.74
CA ALA A 19 6.25 0.86 11.67
C ALA A 19 5.96 -0.52 12.29
N TRP A 20 6.91 -1.45 12.22
CA TRP A 20 6.80 -2.79 12.78
C TRP A 20 6.88 -2.84 14.31
N ASP A 21 7.42 -1.81 14.95
CA ASP A 21 7.53 -1.71 16.42
C ASP A 21 6.24 -1.16 17.06
N ARG A 22 5.19 -0.94 16.27
CA ARG A 22 3.88 -0.40 16.68
C ARG A 22 4.00 0.90 17.48
N PRO A 23 4.68 1.93 16.94
CA PRO A 23 4.89 3.17 17.67
C PRO A 23 3.56 3.89 17.95
N ARG A 24 3.42 4.44 19.15
CA ARG A 24 2.26 5.27 19.51
C ARG A 24 2.26 6.62 18.81
N VAL A 25 3.44 7.12 18.47
CA VAL A 25 3.63 8.34 17.70
C VAL A 25 4.38 7.97 16.42
N THR A 26 3.78 8.26 15.29
CA THR A 26 4.40 8.01 13.99
C THR A 26 5.32 9.15 13.63
N GLU A 27 6.59 8.85 13.39
CA GLU A 27 7.58 9.78 12.86
C GLU A 27 7.95 9.40 11.43
N THR A 28 8.46 10.35 10.66
CA THR A 28 8.81 10.19 9.24
C THR A 28 10.21 10.70 8.93
N ARG A 29 11.14 10.55 9.86
CA ARG A 29 12.54 10.99 9.68
C ARG A 29 13.24 10.26 8.54
N ASN A 30 12.82 9.02 8.23
CA ASN A 30 13.31 8.24 7.13
C ASN A 30 13.05 8.89 5.75
N ALA A 31 12.03 9.72 5.62
CA ALA A 31 11.68 10.38 4.35
C ALA A 31 12.86 11.17 3.75
N ARG A 32 13.69 11.81 4.58
CA ARG A 32 14.84 12.60 4.12
C ARG A 32 15.95 11.76 3.46
N PHE A 33 15.95 10.45 3.64
CA PHE A 33 16.94 9.56 3.02
C PHE A 33 16.49 8.99 1.68
N LEU A 34 15.21 9.10 1.34
CA LEU A 34 14.67 8.60 0.08
C LEU A 34 15.28 9.26 -1.17
N PRO A 35 15.62 10.57 -1.19
CA PRO A 35 16.29 11.16 -2.33
C PRO A 35 17.61 10.48 -2.70
N ARG A 36 18.36 10.00 -1.71
CA ARG A 36 19.59 9.23 -1.95
C ARG A 36 19.31 7.89 -2.63
N PHE A 37 18.26 7.21 -2.19
CA PHE A 37 17.83 5.95 -2.82
C PHE A 37 17.33 6.20 -4.25
N GLN A 38 16.52 7.25 -4.46
CA GLN A 38 16.04 7.63 -5.78
C GLN A 38 17.20 7.92 -6.74
N ALA A 39 18.20 8.67 -6.29
CA ALA A 39 19.38 8.96 -7.10
C ALA A 39 20.15 7.68 -7.49
N LEU A 40 20.23 6.70 -6.59
CA LEU A 40 20.83 5.41 -6.87
C LEU A 40 20.05 4.64 -7.95
N CYS A 41 18.73 4.62 -7.86
CA CYS A 41 17.87 4.00 -8.88
C CYS A 41 18.06 4.67 -10.25
N GLU A 42 18.04 6.01 -10.30
CA GLU A 42 18.23 6.76 -11.54
C GLU A 42 19.59 6.50 -12.17
N LYS A 43 20.64 6.39 -11.35
CA LYS A 43 21.99 6.06 -11.84
C LYS A 43 22.04 4.76 -12.64
N TYR A 44 21.19 3.79 -12.28
CA TYR A 44 21.14 2.48 -12.94
C TYR A 44 19.95 2.33 -13.89
N GLY A 45 19.23 3.40 -14.17
CA GLY A 45 18.08 3.40 -15.10
C GLY A 45 16.81 2.76 -14.54
N PHE A 46 16.68 2.62 -13.23
CA PHE A 46 15.48 2.10 -12.59
C PHE A 46 14.49 3.21 -12.25
N LYS A 47 13.21 2.90 -12.39
CA LYS A 47 12.08 3.75 -11.97
C LYS A 47 11.35 3.05 -10.81
N PRO A 48 11.65 3.38 -9.54
CA PRO A 48 10.99 2.74 -8.42
C PRO A 48 9.54 3.20 -8.27
N THR A 49 8.71 2.33 -7.68
CA THR A 49 7.34 2.65 -7.26
C THR A 49 7.32 2.80 -5.75
N TYR A 50 6.96 3.99 -5.28
CA TYR A 50 6.80 4.30 -3.85
C TYR A 50 5.34 4.11 -3.47
N LEU A 51 5.03 3.01 -2.79
CA LEU A 51 3.71 2.70 -2.26
C LEU A 51 3.56 3.45 -0.93
N THR A 52 2.90 4.59 -0.99
CA THR A 52 2.96 5.64 0.02
C THR A 52 1.75 5.59 0.93
N ASN A 53 1.98 5.56 2.24
CA ASN A 53 0.93 5.57 3.23
C ASN A 53 0.58 6.99 3.72
N HIS A 54 -0.32 7.05 4.72
CA HIS A 54 -0.90 8.31 5.19
C HIS A 54 0.16 9.28 5.73
N GLU A 55 0.99 8.87 6.70
CA GLU A 55 1.99 9.74 7.33
C GLU A 55 3.05 10.22 6.34
N MET A 56 3.43 9.39 5.39
CA MET A 56 4.41 9.77 4.36
C MET A 56 3.80 10.72 3.33
N ALA A 57 2.52 10.59 3.01
CA ALA A 57 1.81 11.55 2.15
C ALA A 57 1.76 12.96 2.76
N LEU A 58 1.84 13.07 4.07
CA LEU A 58 1.85 14.36 4.80
C LEU A 58 3.26 14.89 5.06
N ASP A 59 4.30 14.10 4.85
CA ASP A 59 5.67 14.50 5.09
C ASP A 59 6.18 15.44 4.00
N PRO A 60 6.70 16.64 4.34
CA PRO A 60 7.19 17.60 3.34
C PRO A 60 8.32 17.07 2.46
N ALA A 61 9.24 16.27 3.00
CA ALA A 61 10.35 15.70 2.21
C ALA A 61 9.82 14.67 1.20
N MET A 62 8.87 13.83 1.60
CA MET A 62 8.22 12.90 0.68
C MET A 62 7.40 13.63 -0.38
N GLN A 63 6.68 14.68 -0.02
CA GLN A 63 5.92 15.49 -0.98
C GLN A 63 6.82 16.11 -2.05
N GLU A 64 7.94 16.69 -1.63
CA GLU A 64 8.94 17.28 -2.56
C GLU A 64 9.50 16.21 -3.50
N LEU A 65 9.95 15.09 -2.95
CA LEU A 65 10.49 13.98 -3.73
C LEU A 65 9.47 13.42 -4.71
N GLY A 66 8.25 13.16 -4.27
CA GLY A 66 7.20 12.58 -5.10
C GLY A 66 6.80 13.50 -6.25
N ARG A 67 6.67 14.80 -6.01
CA ARG A 67 6.40 15.79 -7.05
C ARG A 67 7.53 15.88 -8.08
N ASP A 68 8.78 15.80 -7.62
CA ASP A 68 9.94 15.77 -8.51
C ASP A 68 9.96 14.51 -9.39
N ILE A 69 9.71 13.34 -8.80
CA ILE A 69 9.61 12.07 -9.51
C ILE A 69 8.56 12.12 -10.61
N ILE A 70 7.36 12.62 -10.30
CA ILE A 70 6.26 12.74 -11.26
C ILE A 70 6.61 13.71 -12.40
N ARG A 71 7.15 14.89 -12.05
CA ARG A 71 7.54 15.90 -13.04
C ARG A 71 8.60 15.40 -14.03
N ARG A 72 9.58 14.62 -13.54
CA ARG A 72 10.69 14.11 -14.36
C ARG A 72 10.43 12.71 -14.94
N ASP A 73 9.32 12.08 -14.60
CA ASP A 73 9.00 10.69 -14.98
C ASP A 73 10.13 9.70 -14.61
N THR A 74 10.58 9.77 -13.37
CA THR A 74 11.68 8.93 -12.85
C THR A 74 11.24 7.89 -11.84
N GLY A 75 9.96 7.68 -11.68
CA GLY A 75 9.35 6.69 -10.79
C GLY A 75 7.84 6.82 -10.76
N GLU A 76 7.21 6.09 -9.87
CA GLU A 76 5.77 6.08 -9.66
C GLU A 76 5.43 6.27 -8.18
N ILE A 77 4.32 6.96 -7.91
CA ILE A 77 3.71 7.05 -6.58
C ILE A 77 2.46 6.18 -6.60
N GLY A 78 2.39 5.20 -5.72
CA GLY A 78 1.22 4.37 -5.48
C GLY A 78 0.73 4.48 -4.04
N MET A 79 -0.28 3.71 -3.69
CA MET A 79 -0.91 3.73 -2.36
C MET A 79 -0.53 2.51 -1.53
N HIS A 80 -0.19 2.77 -0.27
CA HIS A 80 -0.08 1.78 0.80
C HIS A 80 -0.98 2.22 1.96
N LEU A 81 -1.80 1.32 2.50
CA LEU A 81 -2.79 1.68 3.51
C LEU A 81 -2.73 0.75 4.71
N HIS A 82 -2.46 1.33 5.89
CA HIS A 82 -2.67 0.68 7.18
C HIS A 82 -4.00 1.16 7.77
N ALA A 83 -4.87 0.21 8.13
CA ALA A 83 -6.23 0.53 8.53
C ALA A 83 -6.31 1.34 9.83
N TRP A 84 -5.41 1.06 10.79
CA TRP A 84 -5.46 1.66 12.13
C TRP A 84 -5.01 3.12 12.18
N ASN A 85 -4.29 3.62 11.18
CA ASN A 85 -3.81 5.01 11.15
C ASN A 85 -4.25 5.81 9.92
N SER A 86 -5.08 5.24 9.06
CA SER A 86 -5.60 5.92 7.88
C SER A 86 -7.01 6.45 8.12
N PRO A 87 -7.29 7.74 7.87
CA PRO A 87 -8.62 8.30 8.01
C PRO A 87 -9.64 7.69 7.04
N PRO A 88 -10.94 7.72 7.39
CA PRO A 88 -11.50 8.15 8.65
C PRO A 88 -11.14 7.20 9.80
N LEU A 89 -10.76 7.77 10.96
CA LEU A 89 -10.39 6.99 12.13
C LEU A 89 -11.66 6.50 12.85
N GLN A 90 -12.11 5.31 12.49
CA GLN A 90 -13.24 4.63 13.11
C GLN A 90 -12.71 3.34 13.75
N PRO A 91 -12.53 3.30 15.08
CA PRO A 91 -11.97 2.15 15.77
C PRO A 91 -12.83 0.89 15.57
N LEU A 92 -12.17 -0.23 15.28
CA LEU A 92 -12.79 -1.54 15.22
C LEU A 92 -12.69 -2.27 16.56
N THR A 93 -11.58 -2.07 17.26
CA THR A 93 -11.25 -2.69 18.54
C THR A 93 -11.10 -1.64 19.64
N ALA A 94 -10.88 -2.07 20.86
CA ALA A 94 -10.59 -1.17 21.97
C ALA A 94 -9.27 -0.41 21.81
N ASP A 95 -8.31 -0.97 21.07
CA ASP A 95 -7.01 -0.35 20.77
C ASP A 95 -6.49 -0.86 19.41
N ASP A 96 -6.89 -0.21 18.33
CA ASP A 96 -6.49 -0.58 16.98
C ASP A 96 -5.00 -0.44 16.73
N LEU A 97 -4.33 0.46 17.44
CA LEU A 97 -2.88 0.61 17.32
C LEU A 97 -2.13 -0.60 17.86
N THR A 98 -2.60 -1.19 18.95
CA THR A 98 -2.05 -2.43 19.52
C THR A 98 -2.41 -3.65 18.68
N HIS A 99 -3.68 -3.79 18.29
CA HIS A 99 -4.17 -4.96 17.57
C HIS A 99 -3.81 -4.91 16.08
N GLN A 100 -3.65 -3.73 15.51
CA GLN A 100 -3.38 -3.51 14.08
C GLN A 100 -4.32 -4.33 13.19
N PRO A 101 -5.65 -4.11 13.26
CA PRO A 101 -6.59 -4.87 12.47
C PRO A 101 -6.29 -4.74 10.97
N PHE A 102 -6.57 -5.80 10.22
CA PHE A 102 -6.51 -5.78 8.78
C PHE A 102 -7.67 -4.94 8.22
N LEU A 103 -7.46 -4.24 7.12
CA LEU A 103 -8.54 -3.45 6.51
C LEU A 103 -9.76 -4.32 6.14
N ILE A 104 -9.53 -5.56 5.74
CA ILE A 104 -10.61 -6.52 5.42
C ILE A 104 -11.44 -6.94 6.64
N GLU A 105 -11.01 -6.65 7.86
CA GLU A 105 -11.76 -6.91 9.09
C GLU A 105 -12.78 -5.80 9.40
N TYR A 106 -12.63 -4.63 8.78
CA TYR A 106 -13.56 -3.50 8.96
C TYR A 106 -14.84 -3.68 8.14
N PRO A 107 -15.96 -3.06 8.56
CA PRO A 107 -17.16 -2.98 7.75
C PRO A 107 -16.89 -2.39 6.36
N THR A 108 -17.66 -2.80 5.37
CA THR A 108 -17.44 -2.40 3.97
C THR A 108 -17.42 -0.88 3.78
N GLU A 109 -18.31 -0.15 4.43
CA GLU A 109 -18.37 1.31 4.34
C GLU A 109 -17.13 1.99 4.91
N VAL A 110 -16.53 1.44 5.96
CA VAL A 110 -15.28 1.96 6.56
C VAL A 110 -14.10 1.65 5.66
N LEU A 111 -14.00 0.43 5.15
CA LEU A 111 -12.99 0.05 4.16
C LEU A 111 -13.02 1.00 2.97
N ARG A 112 -14.19 1.19 2.36
CA ARG A 112 -14.37 2.07 1.21
C ARG A 112 -13.99 3.51 1.52
N ALA A 113 -14.42 4.04 2.66
CA ALA A 113 -14.12 5.40 3.06
C ALA A 113 -12.61 5.65 3.25
N LYS A 114 -11.90 4.69 3.84
CA LYS A 114 -10.44 4.77 4.01
C LYS A 114 -9.71 4.76 2.66
N VAL A 115 -10.08 3.85 1.76
CA VAL A 115 -9.47 3.76 0.43
C VAL A 115 -9.75 5.02 -0.39
N GLN A 116 -10.97 5.54 -0.35
CA GLN A 116 -11.35 6.79 -1.02
C GLN A 116 -10.57 7.98 -0.47
N HIS A 117 -10.48 8.10 0.85
CA HIS A 117 -9.73 9.19 1.50
C HIS A 117 -8.25 9.17 1.10
N MET A 118 -7.62 8.02 1.20
CA MET A 118 -6.19 7.87 0.87
C MET A 118 -5.92 8.15 -0.60
N THR A 119 -6.77 7.66 -1.49
CA THR A 119 -6.65 7.93 -2.93
C THR A 119 -6.75 9.42 -3.21
N GLY A 120 -7.75 10.08 -2.64
CA GLY A 120 -7.93 11.53 -2.79
C GLY A 120 -6.74 12.34 -2.26
N LEU A 121 -6.24 11.97 -1.08
CA LEU A 121 -5.07 12.62 -0.48
C LEU A 121 -3.84 12.50 -1.39
N LEU A 122 -3.53 11.31 -1.86
CA LEU A 122 -2.34 11.07 -2.70
C LEU A 122 -2.47 11.75 -4.07
N GLU A 123 -3.63 11.64 -4.71
CA GLU A 123 -3.87 12.27 -6.02
C GLU A 123 -3.80 13.79 -5.93
N GLN A 124 -4.33 14.37 -4.86
CA GLN A 124 -4.25 15.82 -4.63
C GLN A 124 -2.82 16.27 -4.30
N THR A 125 -2.13 15.52 -3.44
CA THR A 125 -0.77 15.85 -2.99
C THR A 125 0.24 15.81 -4.14
N PHE A 126 0.18 14.78 -4.97
CA PHE A 126 1.17 14.53 -6.02
C PHE A 126 0.69 14.95 -7.42
N GLN A 127 -0.56 15.41 -7.56
CA GLN A 127 -1.15 15.85 -8.83
C GLN A 127 -1.01 14.80 -9.95
N THR A 128 -1.29 13.54 -9.60
CA THR A 128 -1.25 12.40 -10.50
C THR A 128 -2.28 11.36 -10.08
N LYS A 129 -2.72 10.52 -11.01
CA LYS A 129 -3.61 9.41 -10.70
C LYS A 129 -2.86 8.29 -9.98
N MET A 130 -3.52 7.68 -9.00
CA MET A 130 -3.01 6.46 -8.37
C MET A 130 -3.36 5.26 -9.24
N LEU A 131 -2.34 4.48 -9.62
CA LEU A 131 -2.49 3.31 -10.47
C LEU A 131 -2.10 2.01 -9.78
N SER A 132 -1.23 2.07 -8.79
CA SER A 132 -0.68 0.92 -8.06
C SER A 132 -0.97 0.99 -6.57
N HIS A 133 -1.08 -0.18 -5.98
CA HIS A 133 -1.48 -0.34 -4.58
C HIS A 133 -0.79 -1.56 -3.95
N ARG A 134 -0.51 -1.46 -2.65
CA ARG A 134 -0.23 -2.59 -1.77
C ARG A 134 -0.93 -2.39 -0.45
N ALA A 135 -1.70 -3.39 -0.04
CA ALA A 135 -2.40 -3.37 1.25
C ALA A 135 -1.43 -3.46 2.42
N GLY A 136 -1.71 -2.71 3.47
CA GLY A 136 -1.03 -2.87 4.75
C GLY A 136 -1.22 -4.29 5.28
N ARG A 137 -0.14 -4.92 5.77
CA ARG A 137 -0.10 -6.30 6.21
C ARG A 137 -0.60 -7.29 5.14
N TRP A 138 -0.50 -6.90 3.85
CA TRP A 138 -0.86 -7.71 2.67
C TRP A 138 -2.30 -8.26 2.67
N SER A 139 -3.21 -7.65 3.40
CA SER A 139 -4.61 -8.13 3.44
C SER A 139 -5.41 -7.68 2.23
N PHE A 140 -6.20 -8.59 1.66
CA PHE A 140 -6.95 -8.31 0.46
C PHE A 140 -8.22 -9.15 0.39
N ASP A 141 -9.29 -8.60 -0.17
CA ASP A 141 -10.52 -9.33 -0.49
C ASP A 141 -11.23 -8.69 -1.70
N SER A 142 -12.31 -9.31 -2.15
CA SER A 142 -13.08 -8.84 -3.31
C SER A 142 -13.63 -7.42 -3.12
N ARG A 143 -14.05 -7.05 -1.91
CA ARG A 143 -14.56 -5.70 -1.60
C ARG A 143 -13.46 -4.65 -1.80
N TYR A 144 -12.26 -4.97 -1.32
CA TYR A 144 -11.09 -4.12 -1.45
C TYR A 144 -10.71 -3.94 -2.93
N ALA A 145 -10.62 -5.06 -3.65
CA ALA A 145 -10.30 -5.06 -5.08
C ALA A 145 -11.30 -4.23 -5.90
N ARG A 146 -12.61 -4.41 -5.67
CA ARG A 146 -13.65 -3.64 -6.34
C ARG A 146 -13.55 -2.15 -6.07
N THR A 147 -13.29 -1.76 -4.82
CA THR A 147 -13.12 -0.36 -4.45
C THR A 147 -11.93 0.28 -5.19
N LEU A 148 -10.82 -0.44 -5.30
CA LEU A 148 -9.66 0.03 -6.04
C LEU A 148 -9.96 0.20 -7.53
N VAL A 149 -10.63 -0.76 -8.16
CA VAL A 149 -11.01 -0.68 -9.58
C VAL A 149 -11.94 0.51 -9.84
N GLU A 150 -12.93 0.73 -8.98
CA GLU A 150 -13.83 1.88 -9.08
C GLU A 150 -13.09 3.23 -9.01
N LEU A 151 -11.96 3.27 -8.29
CA LEU A 151 -11.12 4.47 -8.15
C LEU A 151 -10.03 4.60 -9.21
N GLY A 152 -9.95 3.65 -10.16
CA GLY A 152 -9.05 3.70 -11.29
C GLY A 152 -7.69 3.02 -11.11
N TYR A 153 -7.50 2.25 -10.04
CA TYR A 153 -6.29 1.44 -9.88
C TYR A 153 -6.23 0.32 -10.91
N ALA A 154 -5.03 0.06 -11.41
CA ALA A 154 -4.76 -0.96 -12.42
C ALA A 154 -3.92 -2.13 -11.90
N VAL A 155 -3.13 -1.91 -10.85
CA VAL A 155 -2.17 -2.91 -10.34
C VAL A 155 -2.28 -3.02 -8.83
N ASP A 156 -2.38 -4.26 -8.34
CA ASP A 156 -2.22 -4.59 -6.94
C ASP A 156 -0.94 -5.41 -6.72
N CYS A 157 -0.19 -5.05 -5.69
CA CYS A 157 1.06 -5.70 -5.29
C CYS A 157 0.93 -6.38 -3.91
N SER A 158 -0.28 -6.70 -3.47
CA SER A 158 -0.52 -7.25 -2.12
C SER A 158 -0.25 -8.75 -2.01
N VAL A 159 -0.38 -9.49 -3.11
CA VAL A 159 -0.26 -10.94 -3.08
C VAL A 159 1.16 -11.37 -2.72
N THR A 160 1.27 -12.22 -1.71
CA THR A 160 2.49 -12.94 -1.33
C THR A 160 2.29 -14.41 -1.63
N PRO A 161 2.61 -14.88 -2.85
CA PRO A 161 2.30 -16.26 -3.27
C PRO A 161 2.89 -17.28 -2.30
N THR A 162 2.15 -18.35 -2.07
CA THR A 162 2.51 -19.47 -1.17
C THR A 162 2.51 -19.14 0.33
N VAL A 163 2.23 -17.89 0.72
CA VAL A 163 2.18 -17.49 2.13
C VAL A 163 0.74 -17.35 2.60
N SER A 164 0.44 -17.88 3.78
CA SER A 164 -0.84 -17.65 4.46
C SER A 164 -0.66 -16.69 5.63
N TRP A 165 -1.49 -15.66 5.68
CA TRP A 165 -1.63 -14.75 6.81
C TRP A 165 -2.89 -15.06 7.65
N ALA A 166 -3.64 -16.13 7.29
CA ALA A 166 -4.75 -16.62 8.10
C ALA A 166 -4.26 -17.00 9.49
N GLY A 167 -4.99 -16.57 10.52
CA GLY A 167 -4.58 -16.76 11.90
C GLY A 167 -3.52 -15.77 12.41
N THR A 168 -2.94 -14.92 11.56
CA THR A 168 -2.09 -13.83 12.02
C THR A 168 -2.95 -12.80 12.77
N PRO A 169 -2.57 -12.40 14.00
CA PRO A 169 -3.43 -11.57 14.84
C PRO A 169 -3.74 -10.20 14.22
N GLY A 170 -5.01 -9.85 14.25
CA GLY A 170 -5.57 -8.54 13.95
C GLY A 170 -6.65 -8.23 14.98
N ASP A 171 -7.90 -8.04 14.55
CA ASP A 171 -9.04 -7.97 15.47
C ASP A 171 -9.18 -9.29 16.24
N PRO A 172 -9.12 -9.28 17.59
CA PRO A 172 -9.25 -10.49 18.39
C PRO A 172 -10.54 -11.28 18.18
N ALA A 173 -11.59 -10.64 17.65
CA ALA A 173 -12.89 -11.26 17.35
C ALA A 173 -12.95 -11.91 15.96
N GLN A 174 -11.90 -11.83 15.15
CA GLN A 174 -11.86 -12.32 13.77
C GLN A 174 -10.70 -13.28 13.50
N HIS A 175 -10.50 -13.65 12.24
CA HIS A 175 -9.65 -14.77 11.86
C HIS A 175 -8.27 -14.39 11.28
N GLY A 176 -7.95 -13.10 11.25
CA GLY A 176 -6.65 -12.64 10.74
C GLY A 176 -6.65 -12.26 9.26
N GLY A 177 -5.49 -12.39 8.64
CA GLY A 177 -5.23 -11.90 7.29
C GLY A 177 -5.60 -12.86 6.17
N THR A 178 -5.16 -12.53 4.97
CA THR A 178 -5.48 -13.27 3.74
C THR A 178 -4.58 -14.49 3.59
N ASP A 179 -5.15 -15.58 3.10
CA ASP A 179 -4.43 -16.79 2.71
C ASP A 179 -4.10 -16.75 1.22
N TYR A 180 -2.81 -16.59 0.90
CA TYR A 180 -2.30 -16.61 -0.47
C TYR A 180 -1.65 -17.93 -0.88
N SER A 181 -1.81 -19.01 -0.09
CA SER A 181 -1.11 -20.27 -0.32
C SER A 181 -1.38 -20.90 -1.69
N ALA A 182 -2.56 -20.65 -2.26
CA ALA A 182 -2.97 -21.17 -3.57
C ALA A 182 -2.94 -20.12 -4.70
N PHE A 183 -2.42 -18.92 -4.44
CA PHE A 183 -2.37 -17.86 -5.45
C PHE A 183 -1.22 -18.08 -6.45
N PRO A 184 -1.38 -17.59 -7.70
CA PRO A 184 -0.33 -17.66 -8.71
C PRO A 184 0.99 -17.00 -8.25
N ASP A 185 2.12 -17.54 -8.65
CA ASP A 185 3.46 -17.03 -8.35
C ASP A 185 3.97 -15.98 -9.35
N GLY A 186 3.20 -15.71 -10.39
CA GLY A 186 3.51 -14.69 -11.41
C GLY A 186 2.37 -13.70 -11.60
N PRO A 187 2.58 -12.67 -12.44
CA PRO A 187 1.53 -11.71 -12.75
C PRO A 187 0.29 -12.38 -13.36
N TYR A 188 -0.89 -11.97 -12.92
CA TYR A 188 -2.16 -12.47 -13.43
C TYR A 188 -3.24 -11.39 -13.41
N TYR A 189 -4.30 -11.60 -14.15
CA TYR A 189 -5.50 -10.78 -14.06
C TYR A 189 -6.42 -11.33 -12.99
N MET A 190 -6.78 -10.47 -12.04
CA MET A 190 -7.62 -10.84 -10.91
C MET A 190 -9.10 -10.92 -11.33
N ASP A 191 -9.77 -12.01 -10.96
CA ASP A 191 -11.23 -12.10 -11.00
C ASP A 191 -11.79 -11.42 -9.73
N LEU A 192 -12.57 -10.35 -9.91
CA LEU A 192 -13.12 -9.60 -8.78
C LEU A 192 -14.20 -10.35 -8.00
N ASP A 193 -14.73 -11.42 -8.55
CA ASP A 193 -15.73 -12.29 -7.88
C ASP A 193 -15.06 -13.45 -7.13
N ASP A 194 -13.83 -13.80 -7.50
CA ASP A 194 -13.09 -14.94 -6.96
C ASP A 194 -11.58 -14.61 -6.93
N ILE A 195 -11.18 -13.80 -5.97
CA ILE A 195 -9.77 -13.44 -5.78
C ILE A 195 -9.04 -14.46 -4.93
#